data_cb3ace53a669aae8d1dfa12f6211d498
#
_entry.id   cb3ace53a669aae8d1dfa12f6211d498
#
_cell.length_a   1.000
_cell.length_b   1.000
_cell.length_c   1.000
_cell.angle_alpha   90.00
_cell.angle_beta   90.00
_cell.angle_gamma   90.00
#
_symmetry.space_group_name_H-M   'P 1'
#
loop_
_entity.id
_entity.type
_entity.pdbx_description
1 polymer ?
#
loop_
_entity_poly.entity_id
_entity_poly.type
_entity_poly.pdbx_seq_one_letter_code
_entity_poly.pdbx_strand_id
1 'polypeptide(L)'
;MKKIQKALFKNWILFQMRPIKAIFHAYSKELKDGVIFSAMVIRPGNYLVTNTVNDAKADLVVNYPELGKMNKILIPINIESNTKEIVPNKLNIDPSQGLIFKINTLSRIRIELTKPEDRPLKLHREQFVIRTKGDEKFLKRFRMMPRK
;
A
#
# COMPACT_ATOMS: atom_id res chain seq x y z
N MET A 1 -7.66 38.72 -22.59
CA MET A 1 -8.31 37.87 -21.56
C MET A 1 -8.30 36.37 -21.83
N LYS A 2 -8.64 35.90 -23.02
CA LYS A 2 -8.64 34.44 -23.32
C LYS A 2 -7.30 33.70 -23.20
N LYS A 3 -6.15 34.38 -23.40
CA LYS A 3 -4.79 33.76 -23.28
C LYS A 3 -4.38 33.50 -21.83
N ILE A 4 -4.76 34.37 -20.89
CA ILE A 4 -4.40 34.25 -19.48
C ILE A 4 -5.19 33.15 -18.81
N GLN A 5 -6.48 32.99 -19.13
CA GLN A 5 -7.30 31.88 -18.61
C GLN A 5 -6.81 30.50 -19.06
N LYS A 6 -6.34 30.36 -20.33
CA LYS A 6 -5.76 29.10 -20.82
C LYS A 6 -4.46 28.74 -20.08
N ALA A 7 -3.62 29.72 -19.75
CA ALA A 7 -2.38 29.48 -19.02
C ALA A 7 -2.63 29.07 -17.57
N LEU A 8 -3.60 29.69 -16.89
CA LEU A 8 -4.02 29.34 -15.53
C LEU A 8 -4.64 27.93 -15.47
N PHE A 9 -5.46 27.59 -16.45
CA PHE A 9 -6.08 26.25 -16.51
C PHE A 9 -5.07 25.14 -16.79
N LYS A 10 -4.06 25.38 -17.66
CA LYS A 10 -2.94 24.46 -17.88
C LYS A 10 -2.10 24.24 -16.62
N ASN A 11 -1.81 25.31 -15.90
CA ASN A 11 -1.04 25.23 -14.65
C ASN A 11 -1.83 24.53 -13.55
N TRP A 12 -3.16 24.71 -13.50
CA TRP A 12 -4.02 24.03 -12.52
C TRP A 12 -4.11 22.53 -12.80
N ILE A 13 -4.24 22.09 -14.07
CA ILE A 13 -4.24 20.67 -14.47
C ILE A 13 -2.87 20.03 -14.18
N LEU A 14 -1.76 20.73 -14.47
CA LEU A 14 -0.41 20.26 -14.16
C LEU A 14 -0.15 20.16 -12.65
N PHE A 15 -0.77 21.01 -11.85
CA PHE A 15 -0.70 20.93 -10.39
C PHE A 15 -1.45 19.72 -9.84
N GLN A 16 -2.60 19.36 -10.43
CA GLN A 16 -3.36 18.14 -10.05
C GLN A 16 -2.71 16.84 -10.55
N MET A 17 -1.95 16.88 -11.64
CA MET A 17 -1.22 15.74 -12.18
C MET A 17 0.16 15.49 -11.56
N ARG A 18 0.58 16.28 -10.58
CA ARG A 18 1.76 15.90 -9.81
C ARG A 18 1.42 14.61 -9.06
N PRO A 19 2.09 13.47 -9.37
CA PRO A 19 1.90 12.28 -8.57
C PRO A 19 2.27 12.70 -7.14
N ILE A 20 1.29 12.69 -6.25
CA ILE A 20 1.56 12.77 -4.82
C ILE A 20 2.44 11.54 -4.59
N LYS A 21 3.74 11.75 -4.44
CA LYS A 21 4.63 10.74 -3.90
C LYS A 21 4.15 10.53 -2.46
N ALA A 22 3.12 9.72 -2.31
CA ALA A 22 2.72 9.23 -1.01
C ALA A 22 3.88 8.36 -0.54
N ILE A 23 4.83 8.98 0.12
CA ILE A 23 5.94 8.30 0.76
C ILE A 23 5.31 7.63 1.98
N PHE A 24 4.98 6.35 1.85
CA PHE A 24 4.57 5.54 2.99
C PHE A 24 5.80 5.27 3.84
N HIS A 25 5.86 5.96 4.96
CA HIS A 25 6.85 5.72 5.99
C HIS A 25 6.15 5.27 7.25
N ALA A 26 6.53 4.12 7.76
CA ALA A 26 6.22 3.73 9.13
C ALA A 26 7.48 3.93 9.98
N TYR A 27 7.33 4.65 11.08
CA TYR A 27 8.42 4.90 12.04
C TYR A 27 8.01 4.44 13.43
N SER A 28 8.89 3.73 14.10
CA SER A 28 8.78 3.57 15.53
C SER A 28 9.46 4.73 16.28
N LYS A 29 9.05 4.97 17.52
CA LYS A 29 9.90 5.65 18.48
C LYS A 29 11.10 4.75 18.84
N GLU A 30 11.96 5.22 19.71
CA GLU A 30 13.01 4.40 20.27
C GLU A 30 12.41 3.25 21.09
N LEU A 31 12.79 2.03 20.74
CA LEU A 31 12.30 0.80 21.33
C LEU A 31 13.42 0.14 22.12
N LYS A 32 13.13 -0.20 23.37
CA LYS A 32 14.08 -0.90 24.26
C LYS A 32 14.02 -2.41 24.01
N ASP A 33 15.03 -3.12 24.48
CA ASP A 33 15.08 -4.57 24.50
C ASP A 33 13.84 -5.17 25.19
N GLY A 34 13.32 -6.26 24.63
CA GLY A 34 12.12 -6.97 25.10
C GLY A 34 10.79 -6.35 24.64
N VAL A 35 10.78 -5.21 23.95
CA VAL A 35 9.56 -4.59 23.41
C VAL A 35 9.13 -5.27 22.11
N ILE A 36 7.84 -5.38 21.91
CA ILE A 36 7.23 -5.81 20.65
C ILE A 36 6.68 -4.58 19.91
N PHE A 37 7.06 -4.43 18.66
CA PHE A 37 6.53 -3.40 17.75
C PHE A 37 5.80 -4.08 16.60
N SER A 38 4.59 -3.62 16.28
CA SER A 38 3.81 -4.14 15.16
C SER A 38 3.61 -3.08 14.09
N ALA A 39 3.66 -3.51 12.84
CA ALA A 39 3.40 -2.68 11.68
C ALA A 39 2.56 -3.44 10.65
N MET A 40 1.89 -2.71 9.78
CA MET A 40 1.13 -3.25 8.66
C MET A 40 1.44 -2.45 7.41
N VAL A 41 1.69 -3.14 6.30
CA VAL A 41 1.96 -2.52 5.01
C VAL A 41 0.93 -2.99 4.00
N ILE A 42 0.30 -2.05 3.29
CA ILE A 42 -0.83 -2.34 2.40
C ILE A 42 -0.45 -2.18 0.93
N ARG A 43 0.33 -1.13 0.59
CA ARG A 43 0.65 -0.83 -0.80
C ARG A 43 1.63 -1.85 -1.37
N PRO A 44 1.35 -2.49 -2.53
CA PRO A 44 2.30 -3.37 -3.21
C PRO A 44 3.58 -2.64 -3.63
N GLY A 45 4.71 -3.32 -3.52
CA GLY A 45 6.00 -2.77 -3.90
C GLY A 45 7.15 -3.24 -3.02
N ASN A 46 8.32 -2.69 -3.27
CA ASN A 46 9.53 -3.00 -2.52
C ASN A 46 9.75 -1.97 -1.41
N TYR A 47 10.01 -2.45 -0.23
CA TYR A 47 10.27 -1.64 0.96
C TYR A 47 11.63 -1.97 1.53
N LEU A 48 12.24 -0.98 2.16
CA LEU A 48 13.42 -1.13 2.97
C LEU A 48 13.05 -0.97 4.44
N VAL A 49 13.34 -1.99 5.23
CA VAL A 49 13.23 -1.95 6.70
C VAL A 49 14.61 -1.64 7.24
N THR A 50 14.74 -0.61 8.04
CA THR A 50 16.01 -0.18 8.61
C THR A 50 15.87 0.01 10.12
N ASN A 51 16.80 -0.54 10.89
CA ASN A 51 16.99 -0.13 12.27
C ASN A 51 18.00 1.03 12.29
N THR A 52 17.54 2.25 12.53
CA THR A 52 18.37 3.46 12.43
C THR A 52 19.35 3.62 13.59
N VAL A 53 19.33 2.75 14.60
CA VAL A 53 20.30 2.77 15.71
C VAL A 53 21.58 2.04 15.35
N ASN A 54 21.47 0.91 14.64
CA ASN A 54 22.60 0.05 14.29
C ASN A 54 22.79 -0.17 12.78
N ASP A 55 22.02 0.56 11.93
CA ASP A 55 22.05 0.47 10.47
C ASP A 55 21.74 -0.92 9.89
N ALA A 56 21.17 -1.83 10.68
CA ALA A 56 20.70 -3.12 10.20
C ALA A 56 19.54 -2.92 9.22
N LYS A 57 19.56 -3.70 8.12
CA LYS A 57 18.62 -3.57 7.01
C LYS A 57 18.00 -4.90 6.65
N ALA A 58 16.74 -4.85 6.18
CA ALA A 58 16.06 -5.98 5.60
C ALA A 58 15.19 -5.52 4.40
N ASP A 59 15.11 -6.35 3.38
CA ASP A 59 14.29 -6.13 2.20
C ASP A 59 12.90 -6.73 2.44
N LEU A 60 11.87 -5.94 2.18
CA LEU A 60 10.49 -6.36 2.31
C LEU A 60 9.77 -6.14 0.97
N VAL A 61 9.22 -7.20 0.42
CA VAL A 61 8.39 -7.15 -0.79
C VAL A 61 6.94 -7.39 -0.42
N VAL A 62 6.08 -6.45 -0.76
CA VAL A 62 4.63 -6.60 -0.63
C VAL A 62 4.07 -6.97 -1.99
N ASN A 63 3.51 -8.18 -2.08
CA ASN A 63 2.97 -8.71 -3.33
C ASN A 63 1.75 -7.92 -3.80
N TYR A 64 1.53 -7.92 -5.12
CA TYR A 64 0.27 -7.43 -5.65
C TYR A 64 -0.84 -8.46 -5.34
N PRO A 65 -2.01 -8.01 -4.83
CA PRO A 65 -3.09 -8.93 -4.48
C PRO A 65 -3.61 -9.67 -5.72
N GLU A 66 -3.70 -10.99 -5.64
CA GLU A 66 -4.29 -11.80 -6.70
C GLU A 66 -5.81 -11.86 -6.54
N LEU A 67 -6.53 -11.60 -7.65
CA LEU A 67 -7.99 -11.74 -7.70
C LEU A 67 -8.40 -13.18 -7.40
N GLY A 68 -9.35 -13.35 -6.49
CA GLY A 68 -9.85 -14.67 -6.08
C GLY A 68 -9.16 -15.33 -4.89
N LYS A 69 -8.03 -14.78 -4.41
CA LYS A 69 -7.33 -15.28 -3.21
C LYS A 69 -7.57 -14.42 -1.95
N MET A 70 -8.58 -13.56 -1.97
CA MET A 70 -8.84 -12.58 -0.89
C MET A 70 -9.34 -13.18 0.45
N ASN A 71 -9.67 -14.46 0.48
CA ASN A 71 -10.19 -15.13 1.69
C ASN A 71 -9.12 -15.90 2.47
N LYS A 72 -7.84 -15.66 2.18
CA LYS A 72 -6.75 -16.32 2.91
C LYS A 72 -6.54 -15.65 4.27
N ILE A 73 -6.52 -16.46 5.32
CA ILE A 73 -6.11 -15.98 6.64
C ILE A 73 -4.61 -15.62 6.58
N LEU A 74 -4.31 -14.34 6.81
CA LEU A 74 -2.94 -13.84 6.81
C LEU A 74 -2.35 -14.02 8.22
N ILE A 75 -1.38 -14.92 8.33
CA ILE A 75 -0.64 -15.13 9.58
C ILE A 75 0.42 -14.03 9.70
N PRO A 76 0.51 -13.32 10.82
CA PRO A 76 1.56 -12.32 11.04
C PRO A 76 2.96 -12.94 10.96
N ILE A 77 3.90 -12.18 10.42
CA ILE A 77 5.31 -12.59 10.32
C ILE A 77 6.09 -12.02 11.49
N ASN A 78 6.83 -12.89 12.19
CA ASN A 78 7.73 -12.49 13.25
C ASN A 78 9.09 -12.11 12.67
N ILE A 79 9.60 -10.96 13.10
CA ILE A 79 10.86 -10.38 12.69
C ILE A 79 11.67 -10.07 13.95
N GLU A 80 12.91 -10.44 13.99
CA GLU A 80 13.79 -10.14 15.12
C GLU A 80 14.76 -9.00 14.75
N SER A 81 14.81 -7.98 15.57
CA SER A 81 15.77 -6.89 15.45
C SER A 81 16.89 -7.11 16.45
N ASN A 82 18.04 -7.59 15.94
CA ASN A 82 19.24 -7.89 16.70
C ASN A 82 20.28 -6.77 16.57
N THR A 83 21.37 -6.86 17.29
CA THR A 83 22.44 -5.83 17.34
C THR A 83 23.08 -5.57 15.97
N LYS A 84 23.16 -6.58 15.10
CA LYS A 84 23.87 -6.47 13.81
C LYS A 84 22.95 -6.64 12.61
N GLU A 85 21.80 -7.28 12.78
CA GLU A 85 20.93 -7.66 11.66
C GLU A 85 19.46 -7.71 12.04
N ILE A 86 18.62 -7.66 11.02
CA ILE A 86 17.18 -7.94 11.11
C ILE A 86 16.95 -9.33 10.51
N VAL A 87 16.29 -10.21 11.24
CA VAL A 87 16.03 -11.59 10.81
C VAL A 87 14.53 -11.82 10.69
N PRO A 88 14.04 -12.33 9.55
CA PRO A 88 14.78 -12.59 8.31
C PRO A 88 15.13 -11.29 7.56
N ASN A 89 16.23 -11.30 6.83
CA ASN A 89 16.70 -10.13 6.08
C ASN A 89 15.99 -9.91 4.74
N LYS A 90 15.21 -10.91 4.28
CA LYS A 90 14.36 -10.85 3.09
C LYS A 90 12.98 -11.38 3.44
N LEU A 91 11.97 -10.59 3.16
CA LEU A 91 10.58 -10.86 3.48
C LEU A 91 9.72 -10.71 2.23
N ASN A 92 8.80 -11.64 2.04
CA ASN A 92 7.79 -11.55 0.99
C ASN A 92 6.43 -11.75 1.65
N ILE A 93 5.57 -10.73 1.59
CA ILE A 93 4.29 -10.69 2.28
C ILE A 93 3.15 -10.33 1.33
N ASP A 94 1.94 -10.69 1.74
CA ASP A 94 0.73 -10.21 1.10
C ASP A 94 0.30 -8.85 1.69
N PRO A 95 -0.45 -8.01 0.95
CA PRO A 95 -0.97 -6.75 1.46
C PRO A 95 -1.79 -6.96 2.74
N SER A 96 -1.63 -6.09 3.71
CA SER A 96 -2.28 -6.15 5.03
C SER A 96 -1.82 -7.29 5.94
N GLN A 97 -0.80 -8.05 5.56
CA GLN A 97 -0.19 -9.01 6.46
C GLN A 97 0.58 -8.29 7.57
N GLY A 98 0.31 -8.66 8.84
CA GLY A 98 0.94 -8.06 10.00
C GLY A 98 2.42 -8.41 10.10
N LEU A 99 3.24 -7.44 10.49
CA LEU A 99 4.65 -7.59 10.82
C LEU A 99 4.80 -7.40 12.33
N ILE A 100 5.42 -8.35 13.02
CA ILE A 100 5.67 -8.31 14.45
C ILE A 100 7.18 -8.30 14.67
N PHE A 101 7.70 -7.17 15.11
CA PHE A 101 9.12 -6.99 15.42
C PHE A 101 9.35 -7.29 16.90
N LYS A 102 10.14 -8.33 17.17
CA LYS A 102 10.69 -8.60 18.48
C LYS A 102 12.03 -7.86 18.61
N ILE A 103 12.09 -6.95 19.53
CA ILE A 103 13.26 -6.09 19.74
C ILE A 103 14.18 -6.73 20.74
N ASN A 104 15.37 -7.15 20.29
CA ASN A 104 16.39 -7.79 21.12
C ASN A 104 17.56 -6.83 21.44
N THR A 105 17.46 -5.57 21.04
CA THR A 105 18.43 -4.51 21.33
C THR A 105 17.77 -3.16 21.12
N LEU A 106 18.37 -2.09 21.64
CA LEU A 106 17.90 -0.73 21.38
C LEU A 106 17.73 -0.53 19.89
N SER A 107 16.50 -0.19 19.46
CA SER A 107 16.14 -0.14 18.05
C SER A 107 15.23 1.03 17.76
N ARG A 108 15.31 1.52 16.52
CA ARG A 108 14.33 2.45 15.94
C ARG A 108 14.02 1.96 14.52
N ILE A 109 12.87 1.34 14.35
CA ILE A 109 12.47 0.71 13.09
C ILE A 109 11.88 1.76 12.16
N ARG A 110 12.36 1.74 10.92
CA ARG A 110 11.89 2.57 9.81
C ARG A 110 11.56 1.67 8.63
N ILE A 111 10.36 1.80 8.09
CA ILE A 111 9.90 1.06 6.92
C ILE A 111 9.61 2.07 5.82
N GLU A 112 10.31 1.99 4.70
CA GLU A 112 10.21 2.94 3.59
C GLU A 112 9.88 2.22 2.28
N LEU A 113 8.91 2.74 1.54
CA LEU A 113 8.63 2.30 0.18
C LEU A 113 9.72 2.82 -0.76
N THR A 114 10.54 1.92 -1.30
CA THR A 114 11.62 2.25 -2.23
C THR A 114 11.13 2.22 -3.68
N LYS A 115 10.31 1.23 -4.03
CA LYS A 115 9.78 1.07 -5.38
C LYS A 115 8.32 0.61 -5.32
N PRO A 116 7.35 1.49 -5.64
CA PRO A 116 5.95 1.09 -5.74
C PRO A 116 5.72 0.16 -6.93
N GLU A 117 4.85 -0.82 -6.78
CA GLU A 117 4.37 -1.66 -7.86
C GLU A 117 2.97 -1.19 -8.29
N ASP A 118 2.92 -0.22 -9.20
CA ASP A 118 1.67 0.29 -9.72
C ASP A 118 1.32 -0.48 -11.01
N ARG A 119 0.30 -1.33 -10.95
CA ARG A 119 -0.22 -2.02 -12.13
C ARG A 119 -1.26 -1.17 -12.86
N PRO A 120 -1.23 -1.13 -14.20
CA PRO A 120 -2.23 -0.37 -14.96
C PRO A 120 -3.64 -0.93 -14.73
N LEU A 121 -4.61 -0.03 -14.58
CA LEU A 121 -6.02 -0.24 -14.24
C LEU A 121 -6.83 -1.13 -15.22
N LYS A 122 -6.21 -1.86 -16.15
CA LYS A 122 -6.92 -2.70 -17.14
C LYS A 122 -7.89 -3.71 -16.50
N LEU A 123 -7.58 -4.23 -15.32
CA LEU A 123 -8.42 -5.19 -14.61
C LEU A 123 -9.72 -4.56 -14.05
N HIS A 124 -9.71 -3.28 -13.71
CA HIS A 124 -10.93 -2.60 -13.24
C HIS A 124 -11.93 -2.31 -14.37
N ARG A 125 -11.47 -2.15 -15.60
CA ARG A 125 -12.35 -1.86 -16.73
C ARG A 125 -13.23 -3.06 -17.08
N GLU A 126 -12.72 -4.27 -17.00
CA GLU A 126 -13.51 -5.48 -17.26
C GLU A 126 -14.52 -5.77 -16.14
N GLN A 127 -14.15 -5.52 -14.89
CA GLN A 127 -15.09 -5.66 -13.76
C GLN A 127 -16.20 -4.60 -13.79
N PHE A 128 -15.91 -3.37 -14.21
CA PHE A 128 -16.92 -2.32 -14.40
C PHE A 128 -17.89 -2.64 -15.53
N VAL A 129 -17.41 -3.24 -16.64
CA VAL A 129 -18.25 -3.65 -17.78
C VAL A 129 -19.20 -4.77 -17.37
N ILE A 130 -18.80 -5.71 -16.53
CA ILE A 130 -19.67 -6.78 -16.04
C ILE A 130 -20.75 -6.24 -15.09
N ARG A 131 -20.43 -5.28 -14.22
CA ARG A 131 -21.41 -4.61 -13.35
C ARG A 131 -22.39 -3.75 -14.12
N THR A 132 -21.96 -3.00 -15.12
CA THR A 132 -22.86 -2.18 -15.95
C THR A 132 -23.83 -3.00 -16.78
N LYS A 133 -23.46 -4.18 -17.28
CA LYS A 133 -24.43 -5.08 -17.94
C LYS A 133 -25.52 -5.61 -17.00
N GLY A 134 -25.22 -5.81 -15.73
CA GLY A 134 -26.20 -6.16 -14.70
C GLY A 134 -27.10 -4.98 -14.34
N ASP A 135 -26.53 -3.80 -14.22
CA ASP A 135 -27.22 -2.57 -13.85
C ASP A 135 -28.12 -2.04 -14.97
N GLU A 136 -27.78 -2.24 -16.24
CA GLU A 136 -28.68 -1.89 -17.36
C GLU A 136 -29.96 -2.70 -17.33
N LYS A 137 -29.95 -3.98 -16.97
CA LYS A 137 -31.19 -4.76 -16.79
C LYS A 137 -31.99 -4.28 -15.58
N PHE A 138 -31.32 -3.83 -14.53
CA PHE A 138 -31.98 -3.29 -13.35
C PHE A 138 -32.60 -1.91 -13.63
N LEU A 139 -31.86 -1.03 -14.30
CA LEU A 139 -32.36 0.30 -14.70
C LEU A 139 -33.53 0.23 -15.72
N LYS A 140 -33.52 -0.74 -16.65
CA LYS A 140 -34.66 -0.98 -17.56
C LYS A 140 -35.92 -1.41 -16.81
N ARG A 141 -35.81 -2.19 -15.75
CA ARG A 141 -36.94 -2.55 -14.89
C ARG A 141 -37.55 -1.35 -14.17
N PHE A 142 -36.72 -0.43 -13.67
CA PHE A 142 -37.19 0.79 -13.00
C PHE A 142 -37.86 1.81 -13.97
N ARG A 143 -37.41 1.85 -15.23
CA ARG A 143 -38.02 2.73 -16.25
C ARG A 143 -39.42 2.30 -16.69
N MET A 144 -39.80 1.05 -16.43
CA MET A 144 -41.13 0.52 -16.79
C MET A 144 -42.17 0.64 -15.69
N MET A 145 -41.85 1.22 -14.53
CA MET A 145 -42.89 1.50 -13.51
C MET A 145 -43.63 2.79 -13.87
N PRO A 146 -44.94 2.74 -14.06
CA PRO A 146 -45.74 3.94 -14.31
C PRO A 146 -45.67 4.83 -13.07
N ARG A 147 -45.36 6.10 -13.29
CA ARG A 147 -45.48 7.12 -12.23
C ARG A 147 -46.99 7.29 -11.95
N LYS A 148 -47.41 6.96 -10.74
CA LYS A 148 -48.71 7.34 -10.20
C LYS A 148 -48.68 8.80 -9.79
#